data_620562faeec80e86b7d07f6a79a43501
#
_entry.id   620562faeec80e86b7d07f6a79a43501
#
_cell.length_a   1.000
_cell.length_b   1.000
_cell.length_c   1.000
_cell.angle_alpha   90.00
_cell.angle_beta   90.00
_cell.angle_gamma   90.00
#
_symmetry.space_group_name_H-M   'P 1'
#
loop_
_entity.id
_entity.type
_entity.pdbx_description
1 polymer ?
#
loop_
_entity_poly.entity_id
_entity_poly.type
_entity_poly.pdbx_seq_one_letter_code
_entity_poly.pdbx_strand_id
1 'polypeptide(L)'
;MKFLYFRFCVLFLCFFSLKINSQETLPIYQDYLSDNVYLVHPSAAGIGNSSKLRFTARQQWAGIPNAPALQTLSFHTKISEESNAGYGFVLFNDKNGFHSQKGIQGSYAYHLPMSDGRLFNQLSFGLAFTFVQNQSDQRTFTGDRAIAAVVESTSYYNADFSVAYHLGGFSSYFTVKNLLLTAKNNLNVQEPLDLRNYIFSTGYYFGQDLFVQFEPSLMLQIRESTGERIADFNMKVYKDFSKLQLWAALSYRKSFDVNAIENAQFVSPIIGLNYDNLMFSYTYTNQMNETVLTTSGFHQISVGINLWTREQRAAACPNINSSVRRF
;
A
#
# COMPACT_ATOMS: atom_id res chain seq x y z
N MET A 1 -9.58 -16.47 57.31
CA MET A 1 -8.37 -16.35 56.49
C MET A 1 -8.49 -17.02 55.12
N LYS A 2 -9.04 -18.24 54.94
CA LYS A 2 -9.15 -18.91 53.62
C LYS A 2 -9.99 -18.14 52.56
N PHE A 3 -11.04 -17.42 52.99
CA PHE A 3 -11.87 -16.60 52.08
C PHE A 3 -11.20 -15.34 51.54
N LEU A 4 -10.22 -14.80 52.23
CA LEU A 4 -9.47 -13.61 51.82
C LEU A 4 -8.48 -13.97 50.72
N TYR A 5 -7.82 -15.12 50.79
CA TYR A 5 -6.93 -15.61 49.75
C TYR A 5 -7.64 -15.92 48.43
N PHE A 6 -8.85 -16.48 48.51
CA PHE A 6 -9.66 -16.78 47.35
C PHE A 6 -10.09 -15.50 46.57
N ARG A 7 -10.47 -14.45 47.33
CA ARG A 7 -10.78 -13.13 46.71
C ARG A 7 -9.56 -12.46 46.08
N PHE A 8 -8.37 -12.63 46.70
CA PHE A 8 -7.14 -12.10 46.16
C PHE A 8 -6.70 -12.84 44.89
N CYS A 9 -6.84 -14.15 44.82
CA CYS A 9 -6.57 -14.93 43.60
C CYS A 9 -7.53 -14.60 42.46
N VAL A 10 -8.81 -14.40 42.74
CA VAL A 10 -9.78 -13.98 41.70
C VAL A 10 -9.48 -12.56 41.19
N LEU A 11 -9.08 -11.64 42.07
CA LEU A 11 -8.66 -10.30 41.63
C LEU A 11 -7.36 -10.35 40.82
N PHE A 12 -6.42 -11.23 41.15
CA PHE A 12 -5.17 -11.41 40.40
C PHE A 12 -5.38 -12.04 39.04
N LEU A 13 -6.36 -12.97 38.92
CA LEU A 13 -6.73 -13.53 37.60
C LEU A 13 -7.43 -12.51 36.69
N CYS A 14 -8.14 -11.53 37.23
CA CYS A 14 -8.76 -10.46 36.42
C CYS A 14 -7.75 -9.44 35.89
N PHE A 15 -6.52 -9.39 36.41
CA PHE A 15 -5.44 -8.53 35.90
C PHE A 15 -4.68 -9.13 34.70
N PHE A 16 -4.86 -10.42 34.42
CA PHE A 16 -4.44 -11.03 33.15
C PHE A 16 -5.51 -10.77 32.08
N SER A 17 -5.78 -9.54 31.75
CA SER A 17 -6.41 -9.17 30.50
C SER A 17 -5.50 -9.69 29.40
N LEU A 18 -5.89 -10.79 28.78
CA LEU A 18 -5.30 -11.28 27.56
C LEU A 18 -5.38 -10.13 26.55
N LYS A 19 -4.26 -9.50 26.28
CA LYS A 19 -4.15 -8.60 25.13
C LYS A 19 -4.34 -9.52 23.91
N ILE A 20 -5.53 -9.53 23.36
CA ILE A 20 -5.81 -10.15 22.06
C ILE A 20 -5.11 -9.27 21.04
N ASN A 21 -3.91 -9.70 20.65
CA ASN A 21 -3.23 -9.08 19.52
C ASN A 21 -4.03 -9.50 18.28
N SER A 22 -4.76 -8.55 17.71
CA SER A 22 -5.37 -8.72 16.40
C SER A 22 -4.26 -8.94 15.38
N GLN A 23 -4.35 -10.01 14.60
CA GLN A 23 -3.41 -10.25 13.52
C GLN A 23 -3.49 -9.08 12.54
N GLU A 24 -2.35 -8.49 12.28
CA GLU A 24 -2.23 -7.33 11.42
C GLU A 24 -2.41 -7.75 9.96
N THR A 25 -3.47 -7.26 9.32
CA THR A 25 -3.63 -7.37 7.87
C THR A 25 -2.58 -6.50 7.19
N LEU A 26 -1.93 -7.04 6.16
CA LEU A 26 -0.99 -6.27 5.35
C LEU A 26 -1.70 -5.06 4.73
N PRO A 27 -1.11 -3.86 4.83
CA PRO A 27 -1.75 -2.65 4.31
C PRO A 27 -2.02 -2.72 2.80
N ILE A 28 -3.07 -2.04 2.33
CA ILE A 28 -3.48 -1.95 0.91
C ILE A 28 -2.32 -1.55 -0.02
N TYR A 29 -1.41 -0.69 0.45
CA TYR A 29 -0.35 -0.09 -0.35
C TYR A 29 0.94 -0.93 -0.47
N GLN A 30 0.96 -2.20 -0.10
CA GLN A 30 2.15 -3.04 -0.30
C GLN A 30 2.52 -3.25 -1.77
N ASP A 31 1.60 -2.97 -2.68
CA ASP A 31 1.83 -3.14 -4.11
C ASP A 31 2.67 -2.04 -4.77
N TYR A 32 3.13 -1.03 -4.01
CA TYR A 32 3.88 0.09 -4.59
C TYR A 32 5.15 -0.32 -5.34
N LEU A 33 5.75 -1.45 -4.99
CA LEU A 33 6.93 -1.99 -5.67
C LEU A 33 6.65 -2.52 -7.08
N SER A 34 5.41 -2.85 -7.38
CA SER A 34 4.97 -3.30 -8.70
C SER A 34 4.63 -2.12 -9.63
N ASP A 35 5.46 -1.08 -9.63
CA ASP A 35 5.29 0.13 -10.45
C ASP A 35 3.98 0.89 -10.18
N ASN A 36 3.52 0.88 -8.94
CA ASN A 36 2.28 1.52 -8.52
C ASN A 36 2.44 2.40 -7.27
N VAL A 37 3.44 3.27 -7.29
CA VAL A 37 3.73 4.25 -6.22
C VAL A 37 2.51 5.14 -5.91
N TYR A 38 1.65 5.35 -6.91
CA TYR A 38 0.41 6.11 -6.80
C TYR A 38 -0.57 5.56 -5.74
N LEU A 39 -0.60 4.24 -5.49
CA LEU A 39 -1.45 3.66 -4.43
C LEU A 39 -1.11 4.19 -3.04
N VAL A 40 0.15 4.52 -2.82
CA VAL A 40 0.64 5.03 -1.53
C VAL A 40 0.63 6.55 -1.50
N HIS A 41 1.09 7.18 -2.60
CA HIS A 41 1.40 8.59 -2.67
C HIS A 41 0.56 9.30 -3.73
N PRO A 42 -0.52 10.00 -3.35
CA PRO A 42 -1.35 10.77 -4.29
C PRO A 42 -0.58 11.77 -5.13
N SER A 43 0.55 12.29 -4.64
CA SER A 43 1.44 13.19 -5.40
C SER A 43 2.06 12.54 -6.64
N ALA A 44 1.98 11.20 -6.78
CA ALA A 44 2.41 10.48 -7.97
C ALA A 44 1.34 10.42 -9.07
N ALA A 45 0.13 10.96 -8.86
CA ALA A 45 -0.91 10.96 -9.88
C ALA A 45 -0.49 11.75 -11.12
N GLY A 46 -0.48 11.12 -12.29
CA GLY A 46 -0.06 11.76 -13.54
C GLY A 46 1.44 11.95 -13.71
N ILE A 47 2.26 11.41 -12.80
CA ILE A 47 3.71 11.44 -12.96
C ILE A 47 4.14 10.45 -14.06
N GLY A 48 5.18 10.81 -14.80
CA GLY A 48 5.70 9.99 -15.89
C GLY A 48 5.13 10.39 -17.27
N ASN A 49 5.41 9.56 -18.25
CA ASN A 49 5.12 9.82 -19.66
C ASN A 49 3.90 9.07 -20.19
N SER A 50 3.20 8.31 -19.39
CA SER A 50 2.02 7.52 -19.79
C SER A 50 0.92 7.59 -18.77
N SER A 51 -0.31 7.35 -19.20
CA SER A 51 -1.41 7.05 -18.31
C SER A 51 -1.30 5.60 -17.88
N LYS A 52 -1.41 5.34 -16.58
CA LYS A 52 -1.21 4.00 -16.03
C LYS A 52 -2.51 3.45 -15.49
N LEU A 53 -2.91 2.28 -15.98
CA LEU A 53 -3.99 1.46 -15.42
C LEU A 53 -3.35 0.23 -14.79
N ARG A 54 -3.64 -0.04 -13.51
CA ARG A 54 -3.08 -1.17 -12.76
C ARG A 54 -4.19 -1.89 -12.02
N PHE A 55 -4.21 -3.21 -12.15
CA PHE A 55 -5.06 -4.10 -11.38
C PHE A 55 -4.18 -5.02 -10.54
N THR A 56 -4.52 -5.17 -9.27
CA THR A 56 -3.83 -6.06 -8.33
C THR A 56 -4.84 -6.93 -7.62
N ALA A 57 -4.53 -8.22 -7.52
CA ALA A 57 -5.24 -9.18 -6.70
C ALA A 57 -4.25 -9.86 -5.75
N ARG A 58 -4.52 -9.79 -4.45
CA ARG A 58 -3.75 -10.44 -3.40
C ARG A 58 -4.64 -11.38 -2.60
N GLN A 59 -4.14 -12.55 -2.29
CA GLN A 59 -4.76 -13.51 -1.39
C GLN A 59 -3.75 -13.98 -0.34
N GLN A 60 -4.18 -13.96 0.91
CA GLN A 60 -3.43 -14.51 2.03
C GLN A 60 -3.91 -15.94 2.27
N TRP A 61 -3.03 -16.79 2.77
CA TRP A 61 -3.34 -18.16 3.20
C TRP A 61 -4.19 -18.95 2.19
N ALA A 62 -3.66 -19.13 1.01
CA ALA A 62 -4.34 -19.86 -0.06
C ALA A 62 -4.82 -21.25 0.42
N GLY A 63 -6.09 -21.57 0.14
CA GLY A 63 -6.74 -22.81 0.58
C GLY A 63 -7.55 -22.72 1.88
N ILE A 64 -7.49 -21.59 2.61
CA ILE A 64 -8.31 -21.36 3.79
C ILE A 64 -9.62 -20.66 3.39
N PRO A 65 -10.81 -21.20 3.78
CA PRO A 65 -12.08 -20.54 3.53
C PRO A 65 -12.12 -19.14 4.18
N ASN A 66 -12.65 -18.14 3.46
CA ASN A 66 -12.74 -16.74 3.90
C ASN A 66 -11.39 -16.09 4.28
N ALA A 67 -10.29 -16.60 3.75
CA ALA A 67 -8.97 -16.00 3.93
C ALA A 67 -8.95 -14.55 3.39
N PRO A 68 -8.13 -13.66 3.97
CA PRO A 68 -8.03 -12.28 3.54
C PRO A 68 -7.66 -12.15 2.06
N ALA A 69 -8.39 -11.31 1.35
CA ALA A 69 -8.19 -11.05 -0.08
C ALA A 69 -8.37 -9.57 -0.38
N LEU A 70 -7.42 -8.98 -1.12
CA LEU A 70 -7.46 -7.59 -1.54
C LEU A 70 -7.45 -7.51 -3.06
N GLN A 71 -8.32 -6.68 -3.60
CA GLN A 71 -8.35 -6.31 -5.00
C GLN A 71 -8.27 -4.80 -5.12
N THR A 72 -7.39 -4.29 -6.00
CA THR A 72 -7.28 -2.87 -6.29
C THR A 72 -7.27 -2.64 -7.80
N LEU A 73 -7.95 -1.59 -8.23
CA LEU A 73 -7.87 -1.06 -9.57
C LEU A 73 -7.50 0.42 -9.47
N SER A 74 -6.38 0.80 -10.03
CA SER A 74 -5.90 2.18 -10.03
C SER A 74 -5.69 2.69 -11.45
N PHE A 75 -6.02 3.95 -11.65
CA PHE A 75 -5.74 4.69 -12.87
C PHE A 75 -5.26 6.08 -12.53
N HIS A 76 -4.23 6.55 -13.23
CA HIS A 76 -3.81 7.94 -13.15
C HIS A 76 -3.23 8.44 -14.47
N THR A 77 -3.38 9.74 -14.70
CA THR A 77 -2.92 10.40 -15.93
C THR A 77 -2.65 11.88 -15.68
N LYS A 78 -1.88 12.51 -16.56
CA LYS A 78 -1.85 13.98 -16.68
C LYS A 78 -3.13 14.47 -17.34
N ILE A 79 -3.55 15.70 -17.02
CA ILE A 79 -4.73 16.34 -17.60
C ILE A 79 -4.51 16.60 -19.10
N SER A 80 -3.33 17.11 -19.48
CA SER A 80 -2.91 17.30 -20.87
C SER A 80 -1.38 17.17 -20.97
N GLU A 81 -0.83 17.16 -22.17
CA GLU A 81 0.63 17.09 -22.38
C GLU A 81 1.38 18.28 -21.80
N GLU A 82 0.79 19.46 -21.89
CA GLU A 82 1.39 20.71 -21.40
C GLU A 82 1.07 20.97 -19.92
N SER A 83 0.11 20.27 -19.37
CA SER A 83 -0.34 20.47 -17.99
C SER A 83 0.69 19.94 -17.00
N ASN A 84 0.91 20.72 -15.96
CA ASN A 84 1.64 20.29 -14.77
C ASN A 84 0.74 19.59 -13.75
N ALA A 85 -0.51 19.30 -14.09
CA ALA A 85 -1.48 18.66 -13.20
C ALA A 85 -1.83 17.26 -13.68
N GLY A 86 -2.06 16.37 -12.71
CA GLY A 86 -2.53 15.01 -12.91
C GLY A 86 -3.72 14.69 -12.03
N TYR A 87 -4.46 13.70 -12.43
CA TYR A 87 -5.55 13.14 -11.64
C TYR A 87 -5.52 11.61 -11.70
N GLY A 88 -6.19 11.00 -10.76
CA GLY A 88 -6.33 9.57 -10.73
C GLY A 88 -7.43 9.10 -9.81
N PHE A 89 -7.74 7.83 -9.91
CA PHE A 89 -8.66 7.17 -9.02
C PHE A 89 -8.17 5.77 -8.64
N VAL A 90 -8.60 5.32 -7.47
CA VAL A 90 -8.36 3.95 -6.97
C VAL A 90 -9.69 3.38 -6.52
N LEU A 91 -10.00 2.17 -6.96
CA LEU A 91 -11.06 1.34 -6.42
C LEU A 91 -10.41 0.21 -5.64
N PHE A 92 -10.94 -0.10 -4.48
CA PHE A 92 -10.44 -1.23 -3.71
C PHE A 92 -11.57 -2.02 -3.05
N ASN A 93 -11.33 -3.31 -2.88
CA ASN A 93 -12.18 -4.24 -2.16
C ASN A 93 -11.27 -5.14 -1.31
N ASP A 94 -11.26 -4.90 -0.02
CA ASP A 94 -10.54 -5.69 0.98
C ASP A 94 -11.53 -6.55 1.74
N LYS A 95 -11.30 -7.85 1.76
CA LYS A 95 -12.11 -8.82 2.49
C LYS A 95 -11.23 -9.54 3.51
N ASN A 96 -11.68 -9.59 4.74
CA ASN A 96 -11.02 -10.31 5.83
C ASN A 96 -12.07 -11.06 6.67
N GLY A 97 -12.21 -12.36 6.42
CA GLY A 97 -13.25 -13.16 7.05
C GLY A 97 -14.64 -12.67 6.68
N PHE A 98 -15.39 -12.24 7.71
CA PHE A 98 -16.75 -11.70 7.59
C PHE A 98 -16.77 -10.19 7.38
N HIS A 99 -15.63 -9.53 7.52
CA HIS A 99 -15.49 -8.10 7.29
C HIS A 99 -15.08 -7.82 5.85
N SER A 100 -15.68 -6.81 5.25
CA SER A 100 -15.27 -6.30 3.94
C SER A 100 -15.22 -4.77 3.97
N GLN A 101 -14.17 -4.23 3.38
CA GLN A 101 -13.99 -2.80 3.20
C GLN A 101 -13.91 -2.50 1.70
N LYS A 102 -14.81 -1.67 1.21
CA LYS A 102 -14.83 -1.23 -0.19
C LYS A 102 -14.67 0.26 -0.23
N GLY A 103 -13.92 0.77 -1.20
CA GLY A 103 -13.78 2.20 -1.32
C GLY A 103 -13.41 2.67 -2.71
N ILE A 104 -13.63 3.97 -2.88
CA ILE A 104 -13.20 4.74 -4.04
C ILE A 104 -12.40 5.94 -3.55
N GLN A 105 -11.24 6.15 -4.15
CA GLN A 105 -10.40 7.31 -3.92
C GLN A 105 -10.24 8.09 -5.22
N GLY A 106 -10.49 9.39 -5.18
CA GLY A 106 -10.16 10.34 -6.22
C GLY A 106 -8.98 11.19 -5.80
N SER A 107 -8.04 11.47 -6.69
CA SER A 107 -6.85 12.27 -6.39
C SER A 107 -6.56 13.31 -7.46
N TYR A 108 -5.94 14.39 -7.02
CA TYR A 108 -5.39 15.45 -7.86
C TYR A 108 -3.96 15.73 -7.43
N ALA A 109 -3.06 15.89 -8.38
CA ALA A 109 -1.68 16.26 -8.14
C ALA A 109 -1.25 17.44 -9.01
N TYR A 110 -0.38 18.27 -8.47
CA TYR A 110 0.27 19.35 -9.18
C TYR A 110 1.79 19.17 -9.14
N HIS A 111 2.43 19.23 -10.30
CA HIS A 111 3.84 18.97 -10.52
C HIS A 111 4.54 20.28 -10.87
N LEU A 112 5.37 20.78 -9.97
CA LEU A 112 6.15 21.99 -10.16
C LEU A 112 7.53 21.61 -10.74
N PRO A 113 7.81 21.85 -12.04
CA PRO A 113 9.16 21.67 -12.58
C PRO A 113 10.09 22.72 -11.98
N MET A 114 11.26 22.29 -11.52
CA MET A 114 12.26 23.14 -10.85
C MET A 114 13.54 23.29 -11.67
N SER A 115 13.57 22.78 -12.90
CA SER A 115 14.75 22.83 -13.78
C SER A 115 14.37 23.15 -15.22
N ASP A 116 15.29 23.72 -15.96
CA ASP A 116 15.16 24.11 -17.37
C ASP A 116 15.20 22.93 -18.37
N GLY A 117 15.00 21.69 -17.89
CA GLY A 117 14.85 20.51 -18.75
C GLY A 117 16.10 19.66 -18.96
N ARG A 118 17.28 20.07 -18.48
CA ARG A 118 18.51 19.26 -18.61
C ARG A 118 18.54 18.06 -17.67
N LEU A 119 17.99 18.22 -16.48
CA LEU A 119 17.86 17.19 -15.46
C LEU A 119 16.43 17.18 -14.97
N PHE A 120 15.85 15.99 -14.83
CA PHE A 120 14.51 15.88 -14.23
C PHE A 120 14.59 16.36 -12.78
N ASN A 121 13.96 17.50 -12.50
CA ASN A 121 13.87 18.09 -11.17
C ASN A 121 12.45 18.60 -10.98
N GLN A 122 11.71 17.99 -10.05
CA GLN A 122 10.28 18.23 -9.89
C GLN A 122 9.85 18.09 -8.43
N LEU A 123 9.11 19.07 -7.96
CA LEU A 123 8.37 19.01 -6.69
C LEU A 123 6.90 18.77 -7.02
N SER A 124 6.27 17.81 -6.35
CA SER A 124 4.87 17.46 -6.62
C SER A 124 4.06 17.49 -5.33
N PHE A 125 2.83 18.00 -5.42
CA PHE A 125 1.86 18.02 -4.32
C PHE A 125 0.65 17.21 -4.75
N GLY A 126 0.07 16.43 -3.85
CA GLY A 126 -1.10 15.62 -4.12
C GLY A 126 -2.12 15.67 -2.99
N LEU A 127 -3.39 15.70 -3.36
CA LEU A 127 -4.52 15.55 -2.48
C LEU A 127 -5.36 14.38 -2.96
N ALA A 128 -5.89 13.60 -2.04
CA ALA A 128 -6.85 12.56 -2.35
C ALA A 128 -8.03 12.61 -1.38
N PHE A 129 -9.20 12.24 -1.89
CA PHE A 129 -10.42 12.05 -1.12
C PHE A 129 -10.91 10.63 -1.31
N THR A 130 -11.20 9.97 -0.21
CA THR A 130 -11.62 8.58 -0.18
C THR A 130 -12.99 8.45 0.45
N PHE A 131 -13.89 7.73 -0.22
CA PHE A 131 -15.12 7.22 0.36
C PHE A 131 -14.94 5.74 0.65
N VAL A 132 -15.27 5.30 1.85
CA VAL A 132 -15.12 3.93 2.33
C VAL A 132 -16.44 3.44 2.89
N GLN A 133 -16.79 2.20 2.55
CA GLN A 133 -17.88 1.44 3.13
C GLN A 133 -17.31 0.19 3.79
N ASN A 134 -17.49 0.08 5.10
CA ASN A 134 -17.22 -1.12 5.89
C ASN A 134 -18.49 -1.93 6.03
N GLN A 135 -18.39 -3.24 5.88
CA GLN A 135 -19.50 -4.18 6.03
C GLN A 135 -19.05 -5.38 6.84
N SER A 136 -19.84 -5.75 7.86
CA SER A 136 -19.71 -6.99 8.62
C SER A 136 -20.88 -7.90 8.28
N ASP A 137 -20.60 -9.07 7.71
CA ASP A 137 -21.61 -10.06 7.30
C ASP A 137 -21.64 -11.21 8.31
N GLN A 138 -22.65 -11.21 9.17
CA GLN A 138 -22.81 -12.19 10.25
C GLN A 138 -23.88 -13.25 9.93
N ARG A 139 -24.32 -13.37 8.68
CA ARG A 139 -25.38 -14.30 8.26
C ARG A 139 -25.10 -15.77 8.58
N THR A 140 -23.85 -16.17 8.71
CA THR A 140 -23.44 -17.52 9.08
C THR A 140 -23.65 -17.85 10.55
N PHE A 141 -23.87 -16.87 11.41
CA PHE A 141 -24.07 -17.02 12.86
C PHE A 141 -25.56 -16.98 13.24
N THR A 142 -26.45 -17.45 12.36
CA THR A 142 -27.89 -17.49 12.59
C THR A 142 -28.22 -18.34 13.82
N GLY A 143 -28.95 -17.73 14.79
CA GLY A 143 -29.35 -18.37 16.02
C GLY A 143 -28.63 -17.90 17.27
N ASP A 144 -27.59 -17.12 17.17
CA ASP A 144 -26.97 -16.48 18.33
C ASP A 144 -27.75 -15.23 18.73
N ARG A 145 -28.26 -15.22 19.98
CA ARG A 145 -29.02 -14.07 20.53
C ARG A 145 -28.18 -12.81 20.76
N ALA A 146 -26.86 -12.92 20.73
CA ALA A 146 -25.93 -11.77 20.85
C ALA A 146 -25.82 -10.96 19.56
N ILE A 147 -26.26 -11.51 18.42
CA ILE A 147 -26.18 -10.86 17.12
C ILE A 147 -27.41 -10.00 16.91
N ALA A 148 -27.27 -8.69 17.05
CA ALA A 148 -28.37 -7.73 16.89
C ALA A 148 -28.72 -7.45 15.42
N ALA A 149 -27.73 -7.54 14.52
CA ALA A 149 -27.89 -7.30 13.08
C ALA A 149 -27.14 -8.33 12.26
N VAL A 150 -27.79 -8.88 11.23
CA VAL A 150 -27.22 -9.92 10.35
C VAL A 150 -26.19 -9.34 9.40
N VAL A 151 -26.34 -8.08 9.00
CA VAL A 151 -25.39 -7.32 8.18
C VAL A 151 -25.33 -5.90 8.72
N GLU A 152 -24.16 -5.49 9.16
CA GLU A 152 -23.88 -4.12 9.58
C GLU A 152 -23.04 -3.42 8.52
N SER A 153 -23.40 -2.18 8.18
CA SER A 153 -22.69 -1.37 7.20
C SER A 153 -22.51 0.05 7.71
N THR A 154 -21.28 0.54 7.63
CA THR A 154 -20.89 1.90 8.01
C THR A 154 -20.09 2.54 6.89
N SER A 155 -20.34 3.80 6.60
CA SER A 155 -19.61 4.54 5.58
C SER A 155 -18.95 5.79 6.14
N TYR A 156 -17.78 6.15 5.63
CA TYR A 156 -17.08 7.37 6.03
C TYR A 156 -16.25 7.95 4.87
N TYR A 157 -15.86 9.22 5.04
CA TYR A 157 -14.98 9.92 4.12
C TYR A 157 -13.63 10.18 4.77
N ASN A 158 -12.58 10.20 3.97
CA ASN A 158 -11.27 10.59 4.42
C ASN A 158 -10.53 11.40 3.36
N ALA A 159 -9.42 12.04 3.76
CA ALA A 159 -8.55 12.79 2.89
C ALA A 159 -7.10 12.43 3.17
N ASP A 160 -6.27 12.46 2.12
CA ASP A 160 -4.83 12.26 2.20
C ASP A 160 -4.11 13.45 1.58
N PHE A 161 -2.94 13.81 2.12
CA PHE A 161 -2.02 14.79 1.57
C PHE A 161 -0.67 14.17 1.30
N SER A 162 -0.06 14.51 0.17
CA SER A 162 1.23 13.96 -0.23
C SER A 162 2.12 15.00 -0.89
N VAL A 163 3.42 14.89 -0.65
CA VAL A 163 4.47 15.66 -1.32
C VAL A 163 5.49 14.68 -1.90
N ALA A 164 6.00 14.96 -3.10
CA ALA A 164 7.08 14.19 -3.71
C ALA A 164 8.14 15.11 -4.28
N TYR A 165 9.39 14.67 -4.19
CA TYR A 165 10.53 15.34 -4.79
C TYR A 165 11.32 14.37 -5.64
N HIS A 166 11.64 14.78 -6.88
CA HIS A 166 12.42 14.01 -7.83
C HIS A 166 13.60 14.82 -8.34
N LEU A 167 14.77 14.19 -8.34
CA LEU A 167 15.99 14.78 -8.90
C LEU A 167 16.80 13.69 -9.63
N GLY A 168 16.74 13.68 -10.97
CA GLY A 168 17.37 12.63 -11.77
C GLY A 168 16.91 11.23 -11.36
N GLY A 169 17.83 10.38 -10.91
CA GLY A 169 17.54 9.05 -10.40
C GLY A 169 16.98 9.01 -8.96
N PHE A 170 17.03 10.12 -8.23
CA PHE A 170 16.53 10.20 -6.85
C PHE A 170 15.03 10.46 -6.81
N SER A 171 14.33 9.77 -5.93
CA SER A 171 12.92 10.00 -5.62
C SER A 171 12.68 9.97 -4.12
N SER A 172 11.84 10.87 -3.63
CA SER A 172 11.41 10.89 -2.23
C SER A 172 9.95 11.32 -2.15
N TYR A 173 9.19 10.65 -1.30
CA TYR A 173 7.76 10.89 -1.10
C TYR A 173 7.44 10.97 0.39
N PHE A 174 6.53 11.85 0.73
CA PHE A 174 5.94 11.91 2.07
C PHE A 174 4.42 12.00 1.94
N THR A 175 3.70 11.17 2.69
CA THR A 175 2.23 11.15 2.67
C THR A 175 1.69 11.07 4.07
N VAL A 176 0.68 11.88 4.34
CA VAL A 176 -0.18 11.76 5.51
C VAL A 176 -1.51 11.22 5.05
N LYS A 177 -1.83 10.00 5.44
CA LYS A 177 -3.11 9.36 5.17
C LYS A 177 -4.10 9.58 6.31
N ASN A 178 -5.37 9.59 5.96
CA ASN A 178 -6.46 9.65 6.92
C ASN A 178 -6.46 10.93 7.77
N LEU A 179 -6.42 12.10 7.12
CA LEU A 179 -6.41 13.41 7.78
C LEU A 179 -7.70 13.72 8.56
N LEU A 180 -8.87 13.22 8.09
CA LEU A 180 -10.19 13.57 8.63
C LEU A 180 -10.57 12.66 9.81
N LEU A 181 -9.76 12.63 10.87
CA LEU A 181 -10.03 11.80 12.06
C LEU A 181 -11.31 12.19 12.80
N THR A 182 -11.68 13.46 12.78
CA THR A 182 -12.85 13.99 13.50
C THR A 182 -14.18 13.42 13.01
N ALA A 183 -14.29 13.08 11.75
CA ALA A 183 -15.47 12.43 11.19
C ALA A 183 -15.72 11.02 11.78
N LYS A 184 -14.69 10.41 12.37
CA LYS A 184 -14.74 9.06 12.96
C LYS A 184 -15.16 9.06 14.44
N ASN A 185 -15.01 10.17 15.15
CA ASN A 185 -15.33 10.26 16.58
C ASN A 185 -16.84 10.08 16.88
N ASN A 186 -17.70 10.23 15.87
CA ASN A 186 -19.14 10.07 16.00
C ASN A 186 -19.65 8.68 15.58
N LEU A 187 -18.75 7.80 15.13
CA LEU A 187 -19.10 6.44 14.77
C LEU A 187 -19.01 5.58 16.03
N ASN A 188 -20.13 5.03 16.48
CA ASN A 188 -20.16 3.96 17.49
C ASN A 188 -19.62 2.69 16.87
N VAL A 189 -18.31 2.64 16.60
CA VAL A 189 -17.70 1.59 15.80
C VAL A 189 -16.96 0.64 16.71
N GLN A 190 -17.34 -0.61 16.67
CA GLN A 190 -16.59 -1.74 17.23
C GLN A 190 -15.44 -2.21 16.31
N GLU A 191 -15.33 -1.63 15.11
CA GLU A 191 -14.32 -1.98 14.10
C GLU A 191 -13.08 -1.09 14.20
N PRO A 192 -11.88 -1.62 13.91
CA PRO A 192 -10.66 -0.82 13.85
C PRO A 192 -10.78 0.20 12.71
N LEU A 193 -10.72 1.47 13.07
CA LEU A 193 -10.74 2.57 12.12
C LEU A 193 -9.35 2.73 11.48
N ASP A 194 -9.32 3.07 10.19
CA ASP A 194 -8.10 3.52 9.53
C ASP A 194 -7.67 4.86 10.13
N LEU A 195 -6.75 4.78 11.06
CA LEU A 195 -6.23 5.93 11.76
C LEU A 195 -5.11 6.59 10.98
N ARG A 196 -4.75 7.81 11.36
CA ARG A 196 -3.72 8.59 10.65
C ARG A 196 -2.41 7.84 10.53
N ASN A 197 -1.87 7.80 9.30
CA ASN A 197 -0.61 7.18 8.98
C ASN A 197 0.34 8.18 8.31
N TYR A 198 1.57 8.23 8.76
CA TYR A 198 2.67 8.96 8.14
C TYR A 198 3.52 7.98 7.37
N ILE A 199 3.69 8.21 6.07
CA ILE A 199 4.46 7.33 5.18
C ILE A 199 5.53 8.16 4.50
N PHE A 200 6.77 7.72 4.64
CA PHE A 200 7.92 8.28 3.96
C PHE A 200 8.56 7.21 3.09
N SER A 201 8.77 7.50 1.81
CA SER A 201 9.45 6.59 0.88
C SER A 201 10.56 7.32 0.17
N THR A 202 11.68 6.65 -0.03
CA THR A 202 12.81 7.20 -0.80
C THR A 202 13.51 6.10 -1.56
N GLY A 203 14.04 6.43 -2.72
CA GLY A 203 14.78 5.50 -3.57
C GLY A 203 15.74 6.20 -4.50
N TYR A 204 16.67 5.44 -5.01
CA TYR A 204 17.61 5.91 -6.02
C TYR A 204 17.78 4.87 -7.12
N TYR A 205 17.66 5.31 -8.37
CA TYR A 205 17.86 4.48 -9.54
C TYR A 205 19.26 4.66 -10.09
N PHE A 206 20.01 3.55 -10.18
CA PHE A 206 21.37 3.49 -10.67
C PHE A 206 21.45 2.77 -12.01
N GLY A 207 22.39 3.18 -12.85
CA GLY A 207 22.75 2.45 -14.04
C GLY A 207 21.83 2.69 -15.22
N GLN A 208 21.36 3.91 -15.41
CA GLN A 208 20.45 4.29 -16.49
C GLN A 208 20.93 3.86 -17.89
N ASP A 209 22.24 3.84 -18.11
CA ASP A 209 22.86 3.46 -19.37
C ASP A 209 23.50 2.06 -19.33
N LEU A 210 23.33 1.32 -18.24
CA LEU A 210 23.89 0.00 -18.06
C LEU A 210 22.91 -1.10 -18.49
N PHE A 211 23.45 -2.24 -18.87
CA PHE A 211 22.65 -3.43 -19.22
C PHE A 211 21.81 -3.96 -18.06
N VAL A 212 22.24 -3.72 -16.84
CA VAL A 212 21.53 -4.05 -15.60
C VAL A 212 21.45 -2.79 -14.74
N GLN A 213 20.25 -2.47 -14.29
CA GLN A 213 19.99 -1.31 -13.46
C GLN A 213 19.52 -1.74 -12.08
N PHE A 214 19.77 -0.89 -11.07
CA PHE A 214 19.47 -1.14 -9.66
C PHE A 214 18.67 -0.01 -9.06
N GLU A 215 17.68 -0.34 -8.24
CA GLU A 215 16.86 0.62 -7.52
C GLU A 215 16.69 0.19 -6.05
N PRO A 216 17.64 0.54 -5.16
CA PRO A 216 17.41 0.45 -3.73
C PRO A 216 16.35 1.47 -3.30
N SER A 217 15.47 1.07 -2.41
CA SER A 217 14.47 1.96 -1.81
C SER A 217 14.16 1.59 -0.36
N LEU A 218 13.68 2.58 0.36
CA LEU A 218 13.26 2.49 1.75
C LEU A 218 11.86 3.08 1.89
N MET A 219 10.99 2.42 2.63
CA MET A 219 9.73 3.01 3.08
C MET A 219 9.63 2.91 4.60
N LEU A 220 9.25 4.01 5.22
CA LEU A 220 8.96 4.09 6.65
C LEU A 220 7.49 4.46 6.84
N GLN A 221 6.81 3.77 7.73
CA GLN A 221 5.43 4.04 8.11
C GLN A 221 5.32 4.18 9.62
N ILE A 222 4.56 5.16 10.07
CA ILE A 222 4.23 5.38 11.46
C ILE A 222 2.71 5.48 11.59
N ARG A 223 2.10 4.63 12.40
CA ARG A 223 0.69 4.68 12.77
C ARG A 223 0.52 5.51 14.03
N GLU A 224 -0.20 6.62 13.94
CA GLU A 224 -0.36 7.56 15.05
C GLU A 224 -1.06 6.92 16.27
N SER A 225 -2.06 6.07 16.03
CA SER A 225 -2.88 5.52 17.10
C SER A 225 -2.22 4.42 17.92
N THR A 226 -1.46 3.56 17.26
CA THR A 226 -0.78 2.43 17.92
C THR A 226 0.67 2.76 18.27
N GLY A 227 1.23 3.80 17.66
CA GLY A 227 2.67 4.11 17.73
C GLY A 227 3.53 3.10 16.95
N GLU A 228 2.91 2.17 16.23
CA GLU A 228 3.61 1.19 15.43
C GLU A 228 4.45 1.85 14.34
N ARG A 229 5.67 1.37 14.19
CA ARG A 229 6.62 1.81 13.17
C ARG A 229 6.98 0.63 12.29
N ILE A 230 6.88 0.81 10.99
CA ILE A 230 7.20 -0.22 10.00
C ILE A 230 8.30 0.33 9.08
N ALA A 231 9.29 -0.49 8.78
CA ALA A 231 10.31 -0.18 7.79
C ALA A 231 10.36 -1.29 6.73
N ASP A 232 10.37 -0.88 5.46
CA ASP A 232 10.58 -1.74 4.31
C ASP A 232 11.89 -1.39 3.65
N PHE A 233 12.77 -2.37 3.52
CA PHE A 233 14.04 -2.26 2.79
C PHE A 233 13.88 -3.03 1.48
N ASN A 234 14.10 -2.37 0.36
CA ASN A 234 13.85 -2.94 -0.95
C ASN A 234 15.06 -2.81 -1.86
N MET A 235 15.26 -3.83 -2.68
CA MET A 235 16.22 -3.81 -3.78
C MET A 235 15.51 -4.31 -5.03
N LYS A 236 15.47 -3.51 -6.07
CA LYS A 236 14.91 -3.87 -7.37
C LYS A 236 16.01 -3.84 -8.43
N VAL A 237 15.99 -4.82 -9.32
CA VAL A 237 16.98 -5.00 -10.38
C VAL A 237 16.22 -5.14 -11.69
N TYR A 238 16.69 -4.43 -12.72
CA TYR A 238 16.08 -4.44 -14.05
C TYR A 238 17.10 -4.89 -15.08
N LYS A 239 16.58 -5.53 -16.12
CA LYS A 239 17.33 -5.89 -17.30
C LYS A 239 16.51 -5.59 -18.54
N ASP A 240 17.02 -4.68 -19.37
CA ASP A 240 16.38 -4.26 -20.59
C ASP A 240 16.76 -5.14 -21.77
N PHE A 241 15.75 -5.50 -22.55
CA PHE A 241 15.84 -6.06 -23.88
C PHE A 241 15.07 -5.14 -24.82
N SER A 242 15.14 -5.34 -26.12
CA SER A 242 14.55 -4.45 -27.12
C SER A 242 13.11 -3.97 -26.80
N LYS A 243 12.16 -4.90 -26.59
CA LYS A 243 10.74 -4.58 -26.24
C LYS A 243 10.32 -5.15 -24.88
N LEU A 244 11.21 -5.82 -24.22
CA LEU A 244 10.97 -6.51 -22.97
C LEU A 244 11.92 -5.98 -21.91
N GLN A 245 11.39 -5.60 -20.76
CA GLN A 245 12.16 -5.36 -19.56
C GLN A 245 11.78 -6.42 -18.53
N LEU A 246 12.74 -7.22 -18.11
CA LEU A 246 12.60 -8.13 -16.98
C LEU A 246 13.07 -7.41 -15.71
N TRP A 247 12.38 -7.66 -14.61
CA TRP A 247 12.82 -7.14 -13.34
C TRP A 247 12.49 -8.10 -12.20
N ALA A 248 13.30 -8.01 -11.17
CA ALA A 248 13.07 -8.72 -9.92
C ALA A 248 13.29 -7.77 -8.75
N ALA A 249 12.59 -8.00 -7.64
CA ALA A 249 12.81 -7.26 -6.41
C ALA A 249 12.78 -8.18 -5.20
N LEU A 250 13.47 -7.75 -4.16
CA LEU A 250 13.39 -8.34 -2.83
C LEU A 250 13.02 -7.24 -1.84
N SER A 251 11.95 -7.46 -1.08
CA SER A 251 11.53 -6.59 -0.01
C SER A 251 11.66 -7.30 1.33
N TYR A 252 12.24 -6.62 2.31
CA TYR A 252 12.26 -7.02 3.70
C TYR A 252 11.52 -5.99 4.53
N ARG A 253 10.40 -6.39 5.14
CA ARG A 253 9.58 -5.57 6.02
C ARG A 253 9.76 -6.00 7.46
N LYS A 254 9.94 -5.02 8.34
CA LYS A 254 10.00 -5.22 9.78
C LYS A 254 9.12 -4.21 10.50
N SER A 255 8.27 -4.70 11.40
CA SER A 255 7.54 -3.88 12.36
C SER A 255 8.43 -3.63 13.61
N PHE A 256 8.30 -2.45 14.21
CA PHE A 256 8.95 -2.03 15.45
C PHE A 256 7.85 -1.56 16.41
N ASP A 257 7.02 -2.46 16.87
CA ASP A 257 6.03 -2.16 17.89
C ASP A 257 6.62 -2.43 19.27
N VAL A 258 6.66 -1.39 20.11
CA VAL A 258 7.21 -1.47 21.48
C VAL A 258 6.33 -2.34 22.39
N ASN A 259 5.04 -2.48 22.05
CA ASN A 259 4.06 -3.22 22.84
C ASN A 259 3.84 -4.65 22.36
N ALA A 260 4.39 -5.04 21.21
CA ALA A 260 4.23 -6.38 20.67
C ALA A 260 5.15 -7.36 21.38
N ILE A 261 4.64 -8.55 21.67
CA ILE A 261 5.44 -9.66 22.20
C ILE A 261 6.47 -10.09 21.16
N GLU A 262 6.10 -10.04 19.89
CA GLU A 262 6.93 -10.36 18.74
C GLU A 262 6.63 -9.44 17.57
N ASN A 263 7.68 -8.83 17.00
CA ASN A 263 7.54 -7.90 15.87
C ASN A 263 7.39 -8.66 14.56
N ALA A 264 6.38 -8.30 13.78
CA ALA A 264 6.13 -8.93 12.49
C ALA A 264 7.28 -8.67 11.50
N GLN A 265 7.72 -9.73 10.83
CA GLN A 265 8.77 -9.70 9.82
C GLN A 265 8.30 -10.42 8.56
N PHE A 266 8.49 -9.80 7.40
CA PHE A 266 8.09 -10.36 6.11
C PHE A 266 9.23 -10.25 5.10
N VAL A 267 9.38 -11.28 4.29
CA VAL A 267 10.24 -11.28 3.11
C VAL A 267 9.38 -11.50 1.88
N SER A 268 9.54 -10.64 0.89
CA SER A 268 8.73 -10.67 -0.32
C SER A 268 9.63 -10.64 -1.57
N PRO A 269 9.97 -11.79 -2.16
CA PRO A 269 10.49 -11.86 -3.52
C PRO A 269 9.40 -11.47 -4.52
N ILE A 270 9.78 -10.68 -5.51
CA ILE A 270 8.90 -10.18 -6.56
C ILE A 270 9.59 -10.41 -7.90
N ILE A 271 8.85 -10.87 -8.88
CA ILE A 271 9.30 -10.95 -10.27
C ILE A 271 8.30 -10.22 -11.15
N GLY A 272 8.78 -9.57 -12.19
CA GLY A 272 7.92 -8.88 -13.11
C GLY A 272 8.53 -8.72 -14.50
N LEU A 273 7.67 -8.42 -15.42
CA LEU A 273 8.01 -8.13 -16.78
C LEU A 273 7.18 -6.97 -17.33
N ASN A 274 7.83 -6.12 -18.11
CA ASN A 274 7.18 -5.08 -18.89
C ASN A 274 7.43 -5.43 -20.36
N TYR A 275 6.35 -5.62 -21.11
CA TYR A 275 6.41 -5.88 -22.55
C TYR A 275 5.61 -4.81 -23.28
N ASP A 276 6.30 -3.97 -24.03
CA ASP A 276 5.73 -2.79 -24.67
C ASP A 276 4.92 -1.94 -23.66
N ASN A 277 3.62 -1.90 -23.77
CA ASN A 277 2.73 -1.16 -22.87
C ASN A 277 2.15 -2.02 -21.74
N LEU A 278 2.42 -3.31 -21.72
CA LEU A 278 1.89 -4.23 -20.72
C LEU A 278 2.88 -4.44 -19.58
N MET A 279 2.37 -4.55 -18.38
CA MET A 279 3.12 -4.91 -17.18
C MET A 279 2.45 -6.11 -16.52
N PHE A 280 3.27 -7.05 -16.07
CA PHE A 280 2.86 -8.17 -15.23
C PHE A 280 3.85 -8.34 -14.09
N SER A 281 3.36 -8.63 -12.90
CA SER A 281 4.21 -9.01 -11.77
C SER A 281 3.53 -10.00 -10.85
N TYR A 282 4.38 -10.80 -10.18
CA TYR A 282 3.98 -11.75 -9.16
C TYR A 282 4.83 -11.52 -7.91
N THR A 283 4.18 -11.42 -6.77
CA THR A 283 4.78 -11.27 -5.45
C THR A 283 4.40 -12.45 -4.57
N TYR A 284 5.37 -13.07 -3.95
CA TYR A 284 5.17 -14.01 -2.87
C TYR A 284 5.67 -13.39 -1.58
N THR A 285 4.88 -13.36 -0.52
CA THR A 285 5.28 -12.83 0.79
C THR A 285 5.26 -13.94 1.82
N ASN A 286 6.37 -14.13 2.48
CA ASN A 286 6.53 -15.07 3.58
C ASN A 286 6.70 -14.31 4.91
N GLN A 287 5.96 -14.72 5.92
CA GLN A 287 6.14 -14.25 7.29
C GLN A 287 7.21 -15.10 7.98
N MET A 288 8.17 -14.46 8.63
CA MET A 288 9.36 -15.12 9.20
C MET A 288 9.25 -15.42 10.70
N ASN A 289 8.18 -14.98 11.36
CA ASN A 289 8.02 -15.14 12.80
C ASN A 289 7.46 -16.52 13.18
N GLU A 290 7.72 -16.97 14.41
CA GLU A 290 7.27 -18.26 14.93
C GLU A 290 5.74 -18.37 15.14
N THR A 291 5.05 -17.24 15.29
CA THR A 291 3.58 -17.15 15.46
C THR A 291 2.79 -17.35 14.16
N VAL A 292 3.37 -18.01 13.17
CA VAL A 292 2.69 -18.24 11.89
C VAL A 292 1.63 -19.34 12.05
N LEU A 293 0.36 -18.99 11.88
CA LEU A 293 -0.75 -19.96 11.96
C LEU A 293 -0.81 -20.91 10.77
N THR A 294 -0.16 -20.54 9.64
CA THR A 294 -0.13 -21.36 8.43
C THR A 294 1.21 -21.20 7.71
N THR A 295 1.70 -22.26 7.09
CA THR A 295 2.90 -22.25 6.25
C THR A 295 2.66 -21.67 4.86
N SER A 296 1.42 -21.39 4.47
CA SER A 296 1.07 -20.77 3.19
C SER A 296 1.21 -19.25 3.29
N GLY A 297 2.18 -18.71 2.56
CA GLY A 297 2.40 -17.26 2.47
C GLY A 297 1.30 -16.51 1.72
N PHE A 298 1.58 -15.27 1.35
CA PHE A 298 0.66 -14.41 0.60
C PHE A 298 1.05 -14.38 -0.86
N HIS A 299 0.07 -14.49 -1.73
CA HIS A 299 0.25 -14.45 -3.18
C HIS A 299 -0.40 -13.18 -3.74
N GLN A 300 0.31 -12.47 -4.59
CA GLN A 300 -0.19 -11.28 -5.26
C GLN A 300 0.17 -11.30 -6.73
N ILE A 301 -0.80 -10.96 -7.56
CA ILE A 301 -0.64 -10.78 -9.00
C ILE A 301 -1.01 -9.34 -9.32
N SER A 302 -0.16 -8.66 -10.09
CA SER A 302 -0.46 -7.33 -10.61
C SER A 302 -0.33 -7.33 -12.12
N VAL A 303 -1.32 -6.72 -12.79
CA VAL A 303 -1.37 -6.54 -14.23
C VAL A 303 -1.56 -5.06 -14.53
N GLY A 304 -0.86 -4.55 -15.51
CA GLY A 304 -0.92 -3.15 -15.87
C GLY A 304 -0.87 -2.88 -17.35
N ILE A 305 -1.44 -1.75 -17.73
CA ILE A 305 -1.39 -1.21 -19.09
C ILE A 305 -0.96 0.25 -19.01
N ASN A 306 0.02 0.62 -19.84
CA ASN A 306 0.42 2.00 -20.07
C ASN A 306 -0.33 2.49 -21.33
N LEU A 307 -1.18 3.48 -21.14
CA LEU A 307 -1.99 4.07 -22.21
C LEU A 307 -1.42 5.45 -22.56
N TRP A 308 -1.64 5.88 -23.81
CA TRP A 308 -1.29 7.23 -24.27
C TRP A 308 0.14 7.62 -23.87
N THR A 309 1.11 6.79 -24.26
CA THR A 309 2.53 7.06 -24.03
C THR A 309 2.98 8.30 -24.78
N ARG A 310 3.59 9.23 -24.06
CA ARG A 310 4.07 10.52 -24.53
C ARG A 310 5.59 10.53 -24.66
N GLU A 311 6.12 11.45 -25.44
CA GLU A 311 7.57 11.65 -25.50
C GLU A 311 8.12 12.14 -24.16
N GLN A 312 9.31 11.66 -23.82
CA GLN A 312 10.02 12.13 -22.63
C GLN A 312 10.62 13.51 -22.90
N ARG A 313 10.25 14.50 -22.10
CA ARG A 313 10.82 15.85 -22.18
C ARG A 313 12.15 16.01 -21.46
N ALA A 314 12.47 15.15 -20.51
CA ALA A 314 13.71 15.14 -19.75
C ALA A 314 14.09 13.72 -19.34
N ALA A 315 15.36 13.49 -19.00
CA ALA A 315 15.82 12.26 -18.38
C ALA A 315 15.14 12.12 -17.02
N ALA A 316 14.02 11.39 -17.01
CA ALA A 316 13.25 11.10 -15.81
C ALA A 316 13.70 9.79 -15.19
N CYS A 317 13.40 9.62 -13.93
CA CYS A 317 13.64 8.36 -13.24
C CYS A 317 12.92 7.21 -13.99
N PRO A 318 13.62 6.15 -14.40
CA PRO A 318 13.07 5.11 -15.26
C PRO A 318 11.91 4.33 -14.65
N ASN A 319 11.84 4.20 -13.32
CA ASN A 319 10.71 3.60 -12.65
C ASN A 319 9.41 4.41 -12.82
N ILE A 320 9.51 5.72 -13.10
CA ILE A 320 8.37 6.60 -13.40
C ILE A 320 7.94 6.43 -14.86
N ASN A 321 8.91 6.22 -15.74
CA ASN A 321 8.71 6.03 -17.19
C ASN A 321 8.93 4.57 -17.54
N SER A 322 8.08 3.69 -17.03
CA SER A 322 8.21 2.25 -17.20
C SER A 322 7.99 1.72 -18.61
N SER A 323 7.65 2.59 -19.57
CA SER A 323 7.62 2.16 -20.95
C SER A 323 9.03 1.88 -21.44
N VAL A 324 9.21 0.69 -21.93
CA VAL A 324 10.44 0.28 -22.55
C VAL A 324 10.80 1.21 -23.67
N ARG A 325 12.00 1.74 -23.72
CA ARG A 325 12.42 2.67 -24.53
C ARG A 325 13.03 2.33 -25.63
N ARG A 326 12.98 2.97 -26.40
CA ARG A 326 13.18 3.07 -27.45
C ARG A 326 14.05 3.98 -28.11
N PHE A 327 14.58 3.81 -28.94
CA PHE A 327 15.62 4.49 -29.64
C PHE A 327 15.06 4.95 -30.99
#